data_b01d16694a325787d6a7937c0393e280
#
_entry.id   b01d16694a325787d6a7937c0393e280
#
_cell.length_a   1.000
_cell.length_b   1.000
_cell.length_c   1.000
_cell.angle_alpha   90.00
_cell.angle_beta   90.00
_cell.angle_gamma   90.00
#
_symmetry.space_group_name_H-M   'P 1'
#
loop_
_entity.id
_entity.type
_entity.pdbx_description
1 polymer ?
#
loop_
_entity_poly.entity_id
_entity_poly.type
_entity_poly.pdbx_seq_one_letter_code
_entity_poly.pdbx_strand_id
1 'polypeptide(L)'
;GNETSLLKATEKVQIQNWDVRFNGRLCITGKISCSNPDMYQAGSEVTFSESPDVIITGCNGKAEVPDPAPEPSDPVFPIIVDDNHNYTYLFEDQWPLYGDYDMNDIVLEVKKRKISIDKHNKVTEFDLSVELRAVGAQKTIAAAIMFDEIPASAVTQAVTYADNYQPVSFELTDKNIEKGQEYAVVPLFDNAHALMERPTGSFVNTVSGSDNNQKNTKTIH
;
A
#
# COMPACT_ATOMS: atom_id res chain seq x y z
N GLY A 1 -19.22 -6.62 33.81
CA GLY A 1 -17.79 -6.61 33.60
C GLY A 1 -17.24 -8.02 33.73
N ASN A 2 -16.25 -8.31 32.94
CA ASN A 2 -15.57 -9.59 32.96
C ASN A 2 -14.92 -9.83 34.32
N GLU A 3 -14.68 -11.08 34.66
CA GLU A 3 -14.17 -11.53 35.98
C GLU A 3 -12.85 -10.92 36.40
N THR A 4 -12.09 -10.34 35.46
CA THR A 4 -10.78 -9.72 35.75
C THR A 4 -10.58 -8.46 34.89
N SER A 5 -10.13 -7.38 35.51
CA SER A 5 -9.77 -6.14 34.84
C SER A 5 -8.28 -5.82 35.05
N LEU A 6 -7.60 -5.38 34.02
CA LEU A 6 -6.21 -4.97 34.07
C LEU A 6 -6.09 -3.46 33.84
N LEU A 7 -5.44 -2.77 34.77
CA LEU A 7 -5.00 -1.39 34.64
C LEU A 7 -3.49 -1.34 34.58
N LYS A 8 -2.94 -1.01 33.43
CA LYS A 8 -1.49 -0.96 33.18
C LYS A 8 -1.01 0.47 32.98
N ALA A 9 0.06 0.85 33.64
CA ALA A 9 0.74 2.12 33.42
C ALA A 9 2.26 1.88 33.38
N THR A 10 2.95 2.65 32.55
CA THR A 10 4.40 2.57 32.39
C THR A 10 5.16 3.18 33.56
N GLU A 11 4.58 4.17 34.25
CA GLU A 11 5.22 4.85 35.36
C GLU A 11 4.36 4.81 36.62
N LYS A 12 3.18 5.40 36.59
CA LYS A 12 2.36 5.60 37.77
C LYS A 12 0.87 5.62 37.43
N VAL A 13 0.09 4.94 38.28
CA VAL A 13 -1.38 5.12 38.37
C VAL A 13 -1.67 6.07 39.52
N GLN A 14 -2.28 7.22 39.25
CA GLN A 14 -2.67 8.19 40.26
C GLN A 14 -4.18 8.32 40.29
N ILE A 15 -4.79 8.07 41.44
CA ILE A 15 -6.23 8.17 41.68
C ILE A 15 -6.46 9.28 42.71
N GLN A 16 -7.08 10.37 42.24
CA GLN A 16 -7.30 11.58 43.06
C GLN A 16 -8.77 11.80 43.44
N ASN A 17 -9.69 11.04 42.82
CA ASN A 17 -11.10 11.19 43.09
C ASN A 17 -11.58 10.26 44.19
N TRP A 18 -12.18 10.80 45.26
CA TRP A 18 -12.73 10.04 46.38
C TRP A 18 -13.95 9.20 46.02
N ASP A 19 -14.64 9.47 44.91
CA ASP A 19 -15.82 8.73 44.45
C ASP A 19 -15.47 7.47 43.64
N VAL A 20 -14.20 7.23 43.33
CA VAL A 20 -13.78 6.02 42.61
C VAL A 20 -13.88 4.81 43.52
N ARG A 21 -14.55 3.76 43.06
CA ARG A 21 -14.71 2.49 43.73
C ARG A 21 -14.37 1.35 42.79
N PHE A 22 -13.58 0.42 43.27
CA PHE A 22 -13.29 -0.84 42.59
C PHE A 22 -14.10 -1.97 43.23
N ASN A 23 -14.73 -2.75 42.35
CA ASN A 23 -15.51 -3.93 42.77
C ASN A 23 -15.11 -5.13 41.89
N GLY A 24 -14.80 -6.27 42.53
CA GLY A 24 -14.36 -7.46 41.84
C GLY A 24 -12.83 -7.59 41.77
N ARG A 25 -12.35 -8.25 40.75
CA ARG A 25 -10.91 -8.50 40.58
C ARG A 25 -10.24 -7.43 39.72
N LEU A 26 -9.20 -6.83 40.25
CA LEU A 26 -8.44 -5.80 39.55
C LEU A 26 -6.93 -6.10 39.69
N CYS A 27 -6.25 -6.14 38.54
CA CYS A 27 -4.80 -6.24 38.48
C CYS A 27 -4.23 -4.89 38.07
N ILE A 28 -3.27 -4.37 38.81
CA ILE A 28 -2.63 -3.07 38.52
C ILE A 28 -1.13 -3.31 38.36
N THR A 29 -0.58 -2.87 37.24
CA THR A 29 0.86 -2.81 37.00
C THR A 29 1.34 -1.35 37.00
N GLY A 30 2.51 -1.10 37.58
CA GLY A 30 3.04 0.23 37.80
C GLY A 30 2.85 0.71 39.24
N LYS A 31 3.50 1.82 39.59
CA LYS A 31 3.33 2.42 40.93
C LYS A 31 1.93 2.99 41.08
N ILE A 32 1.29 2.72 42.21
CA ILE A 32 -0.01 3.31 42.54
C ILE A 32 0.13 4.37 43.63
N SER A 33 -0.61 5.46 43.45
CA SER A 33 -0.79 6.48 44.47
C SER A 33 -2.28 6.75 44.60
N CYS A 34 -2.83 6.45 45.79
CA CYS A 34 -4.22 6.68 46.12
C CYS A 34 -4.33 7.28 47.51
N SER A 35 -5.15 8.32 47.66
CA SER A 35 -5.42 8.96 48.93
C SER A 35 -6.70 8.46 49.61
N ASN A 36 -7.47 7.61 48.94
CA ASN A 36 -8.72 7.08 49.50
C ASN A 36 -8.55 5.61 49.94
N PRO A 37 -8.51 5.34 51.28
CA PRO A 37 -8.36 3.99 51.79
C PRO A 37 -9.58 3.08 51.52
N ASP A 38 -10.78 3.68 51.29
CA ASP A 38 -12.02 2.95 51.08
C ASP A 38 -12.33 2.72 49.59
N MET A 39 -11.36 2.91 48.72
CA MET A 39 -11.51 2.78 47.27
C MET A 39 -11.87 1.35 46.86
N TYR A 40 -11.42 0.37 47.59
CA TYR A 40 -11.69 -1.05 47.32
C TYR A 40 -12.92 -1.50 48.13
N GLN A 41 -13.93 -1.98 47.46
CA GLN A 41 -15.13 -2.49 48.13
C GLN A 41 -14.85 -3.87 48.78
N ALA A 42 -15.61 -4.18 49.84
CA ALA A 42 -15.48 -5.45 50.54
C ALA A 42 -15.64 -6.64 49.56
N GLY A 43 -14.70 -7.59 49.63
CA GLY A 43 -14.67 -8.75 48.73
C GLY A 43 -13.90 -8.51 47.43
N SER A 44 -13.38 -7.31 47.20
CA SER A 44 -12.53 -7.05 46.05
C SER A 44 -11.14 -7.68 46.23
N GLU A 45 -10.65 -8.29 45.15
CA GLU A 45 -9.27 -8.79 45.06
C GLU A 45 -8.45 -7.83 44.21
N VAL A 46 -7.36 -7.29 44.74
CA VAL A 46 -6.49 -6.39 44.00
C VAL A 46 -5.06 -6.88 44.06
N THR A 47 -4.47 -7.05 42.91
CA THR A 47 -3.08 -7.47 42.74
C THR A 47 -2.25 -6.33 42.20
N PHE A 48 -1.10 -6.07 42.78
CA PHE A 48 -0.19 -5.00 42.39
C PHE A 48 1.12 -5.57 41.88
N SER A 49 1.68 -4.92 40.87
CA SER A 49 3.09 -5.03 40.50
C SER A 49 3.64 -3.65 40.21
N GLU A 50 4.79 -3.32 40.75
CA GLU A 50 5.48 -2.06 40.46
C GLU A 50 6.18 -2.09 39.11
N SER A 51 6.39 -3.27 38.52
CA SER A 51 7.00 -3.41 37.19
C SER A 51 5.93 -3.32 36.10
N PRO A 52 6.02 -2.36 35.14
CA PRO A 52 5.07 -2.27 34.04
C PRO A 52 5.20 -3.43 33.06
N ASP A 53 6.28 -4.17 33.07
CA ASP A 53 6.58 -5.28 32.16
C ASP A 53 6.07 -6.63 32.66
N VAL A 54 5.48 -6.65 33.85
CA VAL A 54 4.90 -7.86 34.42
C VAL A 54 3.47 -8.04 33.96
N ILE A 55 3.14 -9.21 33.44
CA ILE A 55 1.78 -9.63 33.17
C ILE A 55 1.23 -10.36 34.36
N ILE A 56 0.14 -9.85 34.94
CA ILE A 56 -0.59 -10.49 36.03
C ILE A 56 -1.71 -11.31 35.43
N THR A 57 -1.60 -12.62 35.41
CA THR A 57 -2.63 -13.52 34.93
C THR A 57 -3.55 -13.98 36.08
N GLY A 58 -4.85 -13.77 35.84
CA GLY A 58 -5.90 -14.35 36.71
C GLY A 58 -6.04 -13.79 38.09
N CYS A 59 -5.49 -12.62 38.43
CA CYS A 59 -5.57 -12.00 39.77
C CYS A 59 -5.27 -12.94 40.97
N ASN A 60 -4.41 -13.95 40.77
CA ASN A 60 -4.07 -14.94 41.80
C ASN A 60 -2.86 -14.51 42.66
N GLY A 61 -2.45 -13.26 42.56
CA GLY A 61 -1.27 -12.76 43.23
C GLY A 61 0.07 -13.27 42.67
N LYS A 62 0.05 -13.96 41.55
CA LYS A 62 1.26 -14.35 40.83
C LYS A 62 1.47 -13.40 39.66
N ALA A 63 2.54 -12.62 39.74
CA ALA A 63 3.05 -11.87 38.59
C ALA A 63 3.87 -12.84 37.73
N GLU A 64 3.43 -13.03 36.48
CA GLU A 64 4.26 -13.71 35.50
C GLU A 64 5.06 -12.64 34.73
N VAL A 65 6.37 -12.80 34.74
CA VAL A 65 7.23 -12.04 33.85
C VAL A 65 6.92 -12.55 32.44
N PRO A 66 6.47 -11.71 31.48
CA PRO A 66 6.28 -12.18 30.12
C PRO A 66 7.62 -12.73 29.61
N ASP A 67 7.58 -13.82 28.90
CA ASP A 67 8.71 -14.17 28.04
C ASP A 67 9.14 -12.89 27.30
N PRO A 68 10.45 -12.58 27.30
CA PRO A 68 10.91 -11.40 26.58
C PRO A 68 10.25 -11.42 25.19
N ALA A 69 9.56 -10.32 24.85
CA ALA A 69 8.97 -10.22 23.53
C ALA A 69 10.05 -10.64 22.52
N PRO A 70 9.75 -11.53 21.57
CA PRO A 70 10.76 -11.95 20.62
C PRO A 70 11.42 -10.66 20.10
N GLU A 71 12.73 -10.61 20.23
CA GLU A 71 13.50 -9.47 19.71
C GLU A 71 12.97 -9.20 18.30
N PRO A 72 12.69 -7.94 17.93
CA PRO A 72 12.22 -7.66 16.58
C PRO A 72 13.22 -8.35 15.65
N SER A 73 12.76 -9.38 14.97
CA SER A 73 13.61 -10.09 14.02
C SER A 73 14.09 -9.04 13.03
N ASP A 74 15.38 -8.99 12.80
CA ASP A 74 15.93 -8.13 11.76
C ASP A 74 15.09 -8.25 10.51
N PRO A 75 14.70 -7.13 9.87
CA PRO A 75 13.86 -7.17 8.71
C PRO A 75 14.51 -8.08 7.66
N VAL A 76 13.76 -9.05 7.19
CA VAL A 76 14.21 -9.95 6.11
C VAL A 76 14.15 -9.16 4.81
N PHE A 77 15.27 -9.02 4.14
CA PHE A 77 15.37 -8.33 2.86
C PHE A 77 15.31 -9.33 1.67
N PRO A 78 14.75 -8.91 0.52
CA PRO A 78 14.14 -7.59 0.28
C PRO A 78 12.80 -7.44 1.00
N ILE A 79 12.49 -6.20 1.41
CA ILE A 79 11.13 -5.85 1.84
C ILE A 79 10.28 -5.72 0.59
N ILE A 80 9.17 -6.42 0.55
CA ILE A 80 8.21 -6.37 -0.55
C ILE A 80 7.05 -5.45 -0.16
N VAL A 81 6.84 -4.40 -0.95
CA VAL A 81 5.64 -3.55 -0.87
C VAL A 81 4.74 -3.92 -2.04
N ASP A 82 3.58 -4.45 -1.75
CA ASP A 82 2.58 -4.84 -2.74
C ASP A 82 1.34 -3.94 -2.59
N ASP A 83 1.09 -3.09 -3.60
CA ASP A 83 -0.03 -2.17 -3.63
C ASP A 83 -0.99 -2.57 -4.75
N ASN A 84 -2.20 -2.96 -4.36
CA ASN A 84 -3.27 -3.39 -5.25
C ASN A 84 -4.39 -2.33 -5.39
N HIS A 85 -4.15 -1.08 -4.98
CA HIS A 85 -5.10 0.00 -5.26
C HIS A 85 -5.14 0.31 -6.74
N ASN A 86 -6.34 0.53 -7.27
CA ASN A 86 -6.54 0.92 -8.65
C ASN A 86 -6.45 2.44 -8.80
N TYR A 87 -5.72 2.88 -9.83
CA TYR A 87 -5.60 4.30 -10.21
C TYR A 87 -5.98 4.44 -11.67
N THR A 88 -6.98 5.26 -11.95
CA THR A 88 -7.47 5.47 -13.32
C THR A 88 -6.96 6.79 -13.86
N TYR A 89 -6.37 6.74 -15.04
CA TYR A 89 -5.88 7.87 -15.81
C TYR A 89 -6.72 8.03 -17.06
N LEU A 90 -7.18 9.25 -17.32
CA LEU A 90 -8.06 9.63 -18.39
C LEU A 90 -7.33 10.64 -19.28
N PHE A 91 -7.34 10.43 -20.58
CA PHE A 91 -6.62 11.28 -21.53
C PHE A 91 -7.49 11.70 -22.68
N GLU A 92 -7.24 12.93 -23.17
CA GLU A 92 -7.75 13.53 -24.39
C GLU A 92 -6.65 13.63 -25.44
N ASP A 93 -6.90 13.19 -26.65
CA ASP A 93 -5.91 13.13 -27.73
C ASP A 93 -5.59 14.50 -28.34
N GLN A 94 -6.43 15.51 -28.08
CA GLN A 94 -6.29 16.86 -28.60
C GLN A 94 -5.81 17.88 -27.57
N TRP A 95 -5.64 17.49 -26.33
CA TRP A 95 -5.14 18.42 -25.30
C TRP A 95 -3.78 19.02 -25.71
N PRO A 96 -3.54 20.35 -25.56
CA PRO A 96 -4.39 21.38 -24.96
C PRO A 96 -5.33 22.10 -25.97
N LEU A 97 -5.51 21.57 -27.16
CA LEU A 97 -6.45 22.10 -28.13
C LEU A 97 -7.90 21.70 -27.79
N TYR A 98 -8.86 22.34 -28.43
CA TYR A 98 -10.27 22.00 -28.25
C TYR A 98 -10.59 20.63 -28.81
N GLY A 99 -11.08 19.74 -27.92
CA GLY A 99 -11.64 18.43 -28.19
C GLY A 99 -13.09 18.35 -27.74
N ASP A 100 -13.63 17.17 -27.63
CA ASP A 100 -14.98 16.93 -27.08
C ASP A 100 -15.03 16.83 -25.57
N TYR A 101 -13.86 16.77 -24.92
CA TYR A 101 -13.68 16.78 -23.46
C TYR A 101 -14.43 15.67 -22.71
N ASP A 102 -14.62 14.53 -23.32
CA ASP A 102 -15.30 13.41 -22.71
C ASP A 102 -14.36 12.46 -21.94
N MET A 103 -13.04 12.76 -21.98
CA MET A 103 -11.98 12.11 -21.21
C MET A 103 -11.93 10.58 -21.41
N ASN A 104 -12.21 10.12 -22.60
CA ASN A 104 -12.28 8.69 -22.91
C ASN A 104 -11.38 8.26 -24.09
N ASP A 105 -10.59 9.18 -24.66
CA ASP A 105 -9.72 8.87 -25.78
C ASP A 105 -8.72 7.76 -25.45
N ILE A 106 -8.16 7.80 -24.26
CA ILE A 106 -7.43 6.68 -23.65
C ILE A 106 -7.78 6.63 -22.17
N VAL A 107 -8.23 5.47 -21.71
CA VAL A 107 -8.46 5.19 -20.30
C VAL A 107 -7.53 4.07 -19.84
N LEU A 108 -6.58 4.40 -18.98
CA LEU A 108 -5.64 3.46 -18.37
C LEU A 108 -5.95 3.27 -16.89
N GLU A 109 -5.88 2.05 -16.41
CA GLU A 109 -6.01 1.73 -15.00
C GLU A 109 -4.76 0.99 -14.52
N VAL A 110 -4.04 1.59 -13.58
CA VAL A 110 -2.96 0.90 -12.87
C VAL A 110 -3.60 -0.05 -11.85
N LYS A 111 -3.37 -1.35 -12.02
CA LYS A 111 -3.99 -2.41 -11.24
C LYS A 111 -3.13 -2.88 -10.07
N LYS A 112 -1.82 -2.93 -10.28
CA LYS A 112 -0.88 -3.49 -9.32
C LYS A 112 0.46 -2.79 -9.44
N ARG A 113 1.05 -2.54 -8.30
CA ARG A 113 2.43 -2.07 -8.16
C ARG A 113 3.10 -2.90 -7.07
N LYS A 114 4.22 -3.49 -7.39
CA LYS A 114 5.03 -4.24 -6.43
C LYS A 114 6.45 -3.71 -6.47
N ILE A 115 7.00 -3.42 -5.32
CA ILE A 115 8.33 -2.84 -5.17
C ILE A 115 9.13 -3.72 -4.22
N SER A 116 10.35 -4.08 -4.61
CA SER A 116 11.33 -4.74 -3.75
C SER A 116 12.36 -3.72 -3.28
N ILE A 117 12.59 -3.70 -1.96
CA ILE A 117 13.48 -2.71 -1.32
C ILE A 117 14.59 -3.46 -0.58
N ASP A 118 15.86 -3.07 -0.82
CA ASP A 118 17.02 -3.64 -0.17
C ASP A 118 17.26 -3.05 1.24
N LYS A 119 18.28 -3.59 1.93
CA LYS A 119 18.69 -3.12 3.28
C LYS A 119 19.22 -1.67 3.32
N HIS A 120 19.44 -1.04 2.19
CA HIS A 120 19.87 0.35 2.07
C HIS A 120 18.72 1.28 1.68
N ASN A 121 17.46 0.80 1.76
CA ASN A 121 16.25 1.49 1.34
C ASN A 121 16.24 1.86 -0.16
N LYS A 122 16.90 1.06 -1.00
CA LYS A 122 16.89 1.25 -2.45
C LYS A 122 15.92 0.27 -3.10
N VAL A 123 15.15 0.78 -4.05
CA VAL A 123 14.33 -0.07 -4.92
C VAL A 123 15.26 -0.88 -5.81
N THR A 124 15.09 -2.19 -5.78
CA THR A 124 15.86 -3.15 -6.59
C THR A 124 15.04 -3.76 -7.72
N GLU A 125 13.71 -3.82 -7.55
CA GLU A 125 12.79 -4.34 -8.56
C GLU A 125 11.48 -3.56 -8.48
N PHE A 126 10.80 -3.44 -9.60
CA PHE A 126 9.51 -2.79 -9.71
C PHE A 126 8.63 -3.51 -10.73
N ASP A 127 7.50 -4.05 -10.27
CA ASP A 127 6.47 -4.64 -11.13
C ASP A 127 5.28 -3.70 -11.25
N LEU A 128 4.79 -3.51 -12.47
CA LEU A 128 3.62 -2.70 -12.76
C LEU A 128 2.67 -3.42 -13.70
N SER A 129 1.37 -3.42 -13.37
CA SER A 129 0.31 -3.88 -14.26
C SER A 129 -0.62 -2.71 -14.61
N VAL A 130 -0.76 -2.44 -15.90
CA VAL A 130 -1.61 -1.39 -16.45
C VAL A 130 -2.63 -2.01 -17.39
N GLU A 131 -3.90 -1.74 -17.17
CA GLU A 131 -5.00 -2.20 -18.01
C GLU A 131 -5.49 -1.06 -18.91
N LEU A 132 -5.52 -1.27 -20.22
CA LEU A 132 -6.21 -0.39 -21.15
C LEU A 132 -7.71 -0.70 -21.08
N ARG A 133 -8.50 0.29 -20.65
CA ARG A 133 -9.94 0.15 -20.36
C ARG A 133 -10.83 0.63 -21.47
N ALA A 134 -10.46 1.75 -22.11
CA ALA A 134 -11.23 2.34 -23.20
C ALA A 134 -10.32 3.04 -24.21
N VAL A 135 -10.80 3.11 -25.44
CA VAL A 135 -10.19 3.85 -26.56
C VAL A 135 -11.27 4.59 -27.30
N GLY A 136 -11.32 5.92 -27.15
CA GLY A 136 -12.24 6.82 -27.85
C GLY A 136 -11.59 7.57 -29.03
N ALA A 137 -10.26 7.64 -29.00
CA ALA A 137 -9.51 8.32 -30.05
C ALA A 137 -9.73 7.71 -31.43
N GLN A 138 -9.80 8.55 -32.45
CA GLN A 138 -9.81 8.10 -33.83
C GLN A 138 -8.42 7.88 -34.43
N LYS A 139 -7.38 8.37 -33.73
CA LYS A 139 -5.98 8.29 -34.16
C LYS A 139 -5.31 7.03 -33.58
N THR A 140 -4.19 6.67 -34.19
CA THR A 140 -3.26 5.73 -33.56
C THR A 140 -2.57 6.42 -32.40
N ILE A 141 -2.72 5.87 -31.19
CA ILE A 141 -2.10 6.40 -29.98
C ILE A 141 -1.21 5.32 -29.38
N ALA A 142 0.05 5.69 -29.15
CA ALA A 142 1.00 4.93 -28.34
C ALA A 142 1.00 5.47 -26.91
N ALA A 143 1.42 4.66 -25.95
CA ALA A 143 1.61 5.10 -24.58
C ALA A 143 2.91 4.58 -23.98
N ALA A 144 3.49 5.40 -23.10
CA ALA A 144 4.61 5.06 -22.26
C ALA A 144 4.39 5.61 -20.85
N ILE A 145 5.06 5.04 -19.87
CA ILE A 145 5.08 5.56 -18.51
C ILE A 145 6.46 6.15 -18.22
N MET A 146 6.49 7.37 -17.70
CA MET A 146 7.70 8.00 -17.20
C MET A 146 7.72 7.88 -15.68
N PHE A 147 8.85 7.48 -15.15
CA PHE A 147 9.08 7.43 -13.71
C PHE A 147 9.78 8.71 -13.28
N ASP A 148 9.01 9.65 -12.77
CA ASP A 148 9.53 10.93 -12.30
C ASP A 148 10.62 10.72 -11.24
N GLU A 149 11.68 11.54 -11.34
CA GLU A 149 12.82 11.52 -10.42
C GLU A 149 13.66 10.22 -10.45
N ILE A 150 13.34 9.26 -11.32
CA ILE A 150 14.19 8.09 -11.55
C ILE A 150 14.99 8.33 -12.83
N PRO A 151 16.29 8.70 -12.74
CA PRO A 151 17.11 8.91 -13.93
C PRO A 151 17.16 7.65 -14.79
N ALA A 152 17.14 7.79 -16.11
CA ALA A 152 17.28 6.66 -17.03
C ALA A 152 18.53 5.81 -16.75
N SER A 153 19.62 6.45 -16.27
CA SER A 153 20.87 5.80 -15.88
C SER A 153 20.76 4.93 -14.61
N ALA A 154 19.71 5.10 -13.81
CA ALA A 154 19.47 4.27 -12.62
C ALA A 154 18.91 2.89 -12.96
N VAL A 155 18.37 2.71 -14.17
CA VAL A 155 17.89 1.41 -14.64
C VAL A 155 19.10 0.54 -15.00
N THR A 156 19.33 -0.50 -14.20
CA THR A 156 20.53 -1.36 -14.35
C THR A 156 20.25 -2.63 -15.13
N GLN A 157 19.01 -3.09 -15.16
CA GLN A 157 18.57 -4.27 -15.90
C GLN A 157 17.55 -3.89 -16.96
N ALA A 158 17.43 -4.73 -18.00
CA ALA A 158 16.46 -4.47 -19.05
C ALA A 158 15.03 -4.70 -18.55
N VAL A 159 14.14 -3.77 -18.85
CA VAL A 159 12.70 -3.93 -18.63
C VAL A 159 12.17 -5.09 -19.47
N THR A 160 11.34 -5.92 -18.87
CA THR A 160 10.71 -7.07 -19.53
C THR A 160 9.19 -6.95 -19.49
N TYR A 161 8.54 -7.57 -20.48
CA TYR A 161 7.08 -7.57 -20.62
C TYR A 161 6.56 -8.99 -20.55
N ALA A 162 5.50 -9.21 -19.77
CA ALA A 162 4.91 -10.55 -19.59
C ALA A 162 4.38 -11.16 -20.89
N ASP A 163 3.98 -10.32 -21.85
CA ASP A 163 3.49 -10.72 -23.18
C ASP A 163 4.57 -10.68 -24.29
N ASN A 164 5.84 -10.54 -23.91
CA ASN A 164 6.97 -10.40 -24.85
C ASN A 164 6.80 -9.24 -25.85
N TYR A 165 6.13 -8.18 -25.46
CA TYR A 165 5.94 -7.00 -26.29
C TYR A 165 7.28 -6.43 -26.74
N GLN A 166 7.34 -6.03 -28.02
CA GLN A 166 8.48 -5.37 -28.62
C GLN A 166 8.03 -4.03 -29.18
N PRO A 167 8.39 -2.91 -28.52
CA PRO A 167 8.07 -1.57 -29.00
C PRO A 167 8.67 -1.30 -30.39
N VAL A 168 7.89 -0.70 -31.28
CA VAL A 168 8.33 -0.31 -32.63
C VAL A 168 8.24 1.21 -32.87
N SER A 169 7.44 1.92 -32.09
CA SER A 169 7.25 3.39 -32.17
C SER A 169 8.24 4.16 -31.28
N PHE A 170 9.05 3.46 -30.50
CA PHE A 170 9.99 4.04 -29.55
C PHE A 170 11.43 3.65 -29.90
N GLU A 171 12.36 4.59 -29.77
CA GLU A 171 13.78 4.27 -29.88
C GLU A 171 14.32 3.84 -28.52
N LEU A 172 14.67 2.57 -28.40
CA LEU A 172 15.06 1.98 -27.12
C LEU A 172 16.55 1.92 -26.90
N THR A 173 16.92 1.97 -25.62
CA THR A 173 18.25 1.58 -25.12
C THR A 173 18.36 0.05 -25.01
N ASP A 174 19.53 -0.46 -24.64
CA ASP A 174 19.76 -1.86 -24.27
C ASP A 174 18.98 -2.30 -23.02
N LYS A 175 18.39 -1.36 -22.29
CA LYS A 175 17.53 -1.57 -21.11
C LYS A 175 16.05 -1.55 -21.40
N ASN A 176 15.64 -1.50 -22.67
CA ASN A 176 14.24 -1.41 -23.10
C ASN A 176 13.49 -0.18 -22.55
N ILE A 177 14.21 0.90 -22.25
CA ILE A 177 13.63 2.21 -21.94
C ILE A 177 13.89 3.15 -23.11
N GLU A 178 13.05 4.18 -23.25
CA GLU A 178 13.18 5.14 -24.35
C GLU A 178 14.49 5.92 -24.26
N LYS A 179 15.16 6.03 -25.41
CA LYS A 179 16.46 6.68 -25.54
C LYS A 179 16.34 8.21 -25.50
N GLY A 180 17.34 8.86 -24.91
CA GLY A 180 17.44 10.31 -24.92
C GLY A 180 16.57 11.01 -23.87
N GLN A 181 15.90 10.27 -23.01
CA GLN A 181 15.13 10.81 -21.90
C GLN A 181 16.02 10.99 -20.65
N GLU A 182 15.74 12.03 -19.88
CA GLU A 182 16.42 12.27 -18.59
C GLU A 182 15.97 11.23 -17.54
N TYR A 183 14.65 10.98 -17.49
CA TYR A 183 14.05 10.00 -16.61
C TYR A 183 13.73 8.70 -17.35
N ALA A 184 13.56 7.62 -16.60
CA ALA A 184 13.21 6.32 -17.18
C ALA A 184 11.81 6.36 -17.79
N VAL A 185 11.72 6.14 -19.10
CA VAL A 185 10.47 6.05 -19.85
C VAL A 185 10.33 4.64 -20.41
N VAL A 186 9.26 3.97 -20.01
CA VAL A 186 8.96 2.58 -20.38
C VAL A 186 7.74 2.55 -21.29
N PRO A 187 7.85 2.10 -22.55
CA PRO A 187 6.72 1.92 -23.44
C PRO A 187 5.70 0.93 -22.90
N LEU A 188 4.42 1.20 -23.10
CA LEU A 188 3.32 0.30 -22.75
C LEU A 188 2.73 -0.38 -24.00
N PHE A 189 2.49 0.38 -25.05
CA PHE A 189 1.99 -0.11 -26.34
C PHE A 189 2.23 0.92 -27.44
N ASP A 190 2.28 0.46 -28.69
CA ASP A 190 2.45 1.31 -29.88
C ASP A 190 1.12 1.77 -30.47
N ASN A 191 0.04 1.03 -30.23
CA ASN A 191 -1.28 1.29 -30.79
C ASN A 191 -2.36 0.75 -29.85
N ALA A 192 -3.12 1.66 -29.26
CA ALA A 192 -4.19 1.32 -28.32
C ALA A 192 -5.27 0.43 -28.95
N HIS A 193 -5.67 0.72 -30.20
CA HIS A 193 -6.66 -0.09 -30.90
C HIS A 193 -6.16 -1.50 -31.21
N ALA A 194 -4.91 -1.62 -31.65
CA ALA A 194 -4.31 -2.93 -31.91
C ALA A 194 -4.20 -3.74 -30.63
N LEU A 195 -3.86 -3.10 -29.49
CA LEU A 195 -3.85 -3.76 -28.18
C LEU A 195 -5.24 -4.27 -27.78
N MET A 196 -6.30 -3.56 -28.18
CA MET A 196 -7.70 -3.96 -27.94
C MET A 196 -8.26 -4.88 -29.04
N GLU A 197 -7.42 -5.31 -30.00
CA GLU A 197 -7.82 -6.13 -31.13
C GLU A 197 -8.96 -5.51 -31.97
N ARG A 198 -8.88 -4.19 -32.18
CA ARG A 198 -9.86 -3.41 -32.93
C ARG A 198 -9.20 -2.61 -34.07
N PRO A 199 -9.93 -2.32 -35.15
CA PRO A 199 -9.45 -1.40 -36.16
C PRO A 199 -9.21 0.00 -35.59
N THR A 200 -8.22 0.70 -36.09
CA THR A 200 -7.97 2.10 -35.74
C THR A 200 -9.20 2.94 -36.02
N GLY A 201 -9.57 3.83 -35.11
CA GLY A 201 -10.76 4.66 -35.16
C GLY A 201 -12.05 4.01 -34.63
N SER A 202 -11.93 2.78 -34.05
CA SER A 202 -13.06 2.16 -33.36
C SER A 202 -13.23 2.76 -31.96
N PHE A 203 -14.47 3.03 -31.58
CA PHE A 203 -14.78 3.37 -30.18
C PHE A 203 -14.89 2.09 -29.36
N VAL A 204 -14.08 1.99 -28.31
CA VAL A 204 -14.01 0.80 -27.46
C VAL A 204 -14.31 1.19 -26.02
N ASN A 205 -15.39 0.65 -25.44
CA ASN A 205 -15.81 0.90 -24.05
C ASN A 205 -16.04 2.38 -23.69
N THR A 206 -16.35 3.22 -24.66
CA THR A 206 -16.54 4.68 -24.47
C THR A 206 -17.98 5.05 -24.15
N VAL A 207 -18.93 4.15 -24.36
CA VAL A 207 -20.36 4.39 -24.13
C VAL A 207 -20.85 3.46 -23.02
N SER A 208 -21.57 4.02 -22.06
CA SER A 208 -22.19 3.24 -20.98
C SER A 208 -23.17 2.20 -21.54
N GLY A 209 -23.04 0.96 -21.11
CA GLY A 209 -23.90 -0.14 -21.56
C GLY A 209 -23.49 -0.74 -22.90
N SER A 210 -22.37 -0.39 -23.47
CA SER A 210 -21.81 -1.13 -24.59
C SER A 210 -21.42 -2.55 -24.15
N ASP A 211 -21.76 -3.56 -24.95
CA ASP A 211 -21.41 -4.97 -24.66
C ASP A 211 -19.91 -5.27 -24.85
N ASN A 212 -19.12 -4.25 -25.12
CA ASN A 212 -17.70 -4.40 -25.39
C ASN A 212 -16.88 -4.26 -24.11
N ASN A 213 -16.82 -5.33 -23.35
CA ASN A 213 -16.04 -5.42 -22.10
C ASN A 213 -14.58 -5.84 -22.32
N GLN A 214 -14.08 -5.70 -23.56
CA GLN A 214 -12.69 -6.05 -23.85
C GLN A 214 -11.74 -5.15 -23.06
N LYS A 215 -10.77 -5.76 -22.44
CA LYS A 215 -9.71 -5.11 -21.68
C LYS A 215 -8.41 -5.81 -21.99
N ASN A 216 -7.32 -5.07 -21.92
CA ASN A 216 -6.01 -5.66 -22.12
C ASN A 216 -5.03 -5.14 -21.08
N THR A 217 -4.30 -6.05 -20.44
CA THR A 217 -3.37 -5.74 -19.36
C THR A 217 -1.94 -5.91 -19.85
N LYS A 218 -1.13 -4.89 -19.62
CA LYS A 218 0.32 -4.93 -19.79
C LYS A 218 0.98 -5.08 -18.42
N THR A 219 1.87 -6.04 -18.27
CA THR A 219 2.68 -6.20 -17.07
C THR A 219 4.14 -6.02 -17.45
N ILE A 220 4.80 -5.13 -16.76
CA ILE A 220 6.22 -4.81 -16.89
C ILE A 220 6.96 -5.15 -15.60
N HIS A 221 8.19 -5.57 -15.76
CA HIS A 221 9.11 -5.87 -14.68
C HIS A 221 10.46 -5.21 -14.96
#